data_4747b5fdea13da2450c9f4d5f33ea270
#
_entry.id   4747b5fdea13da2450c9f4d5f33ea270
#
_cell.length_a   1.000
_cell.length_b   1.000
_cell.length_c   1.000
_cell.angle_alpha   90.00
_cell.angle_beta   90.00
_cell.angle_gamma   90.00
#
_symmetry.space_group_name_H-M   'P 1'
#
loop_
_entity.id
_entity.type
_entity.pdbx_description
1 polymer ?
#
loop_
_entity_poly.entity_id
_entity_poly.type
_entity_poly.pdbx_seq_one_letter_code
_entity_poly.pdbx_strand_id
1 'polypeptide(L)'
;MSLLIKNAKVVDGSGSPWYWGDVFVQDKEIKRIDRKIDDVKADRTIDAEGLVLTPGFVDIHAHTEGTIVFHPEMECDVTQGVTTDILGLCSYSPYPDKATYMETLTRNMARNVLWYRTHFANSPYDWHSLTEYAQVVMSRRPAINVMPLVGLASVIWKAGYKPQAETDARKMKPAEMAKAKDLIRQGFAEGAWGFSTTRDYNPNQYVDPDDVIEMLKVVAEYKRTWFPHTTHVCTPEGVREGIEWAKKAGVKLHIAHFNVIPNFSPGTVNTVYEALGIVDTARDQGMDVTFDVMTWFNYCYPPHTLMHNLRHLARVYPDKPPRGTQSVEEFRKAAQNPDYRNEIKNTIEQYIHRAAIRYGYFYREHLDSVILLNTSDERLEGKTLGQLAKERGGDPKDMYYDLCFETSPILKTSPNTIVIWPLTTGYPYEGNVLKALSHPLSVPSIDTPTYGVPVEEHFNSNTYGAFPRGYRVLVDHGVEMEEAIKKMTGYPARIVGLTDRGFVREGMKADLVIIDPVEFGPGNNLINATERAHGISYVIVNGKIVMDNGKLTQERPGEVLLRGQKSVPKA
;
A
#
# COMPACT_ATOMS: atom_id res chain seq x y z
N MET A 1 20.65 -3.47 -26.08
CA MET A 1 21.48 -2.49 -25.34
C MET A 1 22.29 -3.23 -24.32
N SER A 2 23.58 -2.95 -24.23
CA SER A 2 24.47 -3.53 -23.23
C SER A 2 24.92 -2.47 -22.21
N LEU A 3 25.04 -2.88 -20.95
CA LEU A 3 25.45 -2.01 -19.85
C LEU A 3 26.54 -2.72 -19.05
N LEU A 4 27.64 -2.04 -18.76
CA LEU A 4 28.68 -2.52 -17.89
C LEU A 4 28.73 -1.63 -16.64
N ILE A 5 28.46 -2.21 -15.47
CA ILE A 5 28.60 -1.56 -14.18
C ILE A 5 29.93 -2.03 -13.59
N LYS A 6 30.85 -1.10 -13.37
CA LYS A 6 32.21 -1.37 -12.89
C LYS A 6 32.40 -0.95 -11.45
N ASN A 7 33.34 -1.60 -10.79
CA ASN A 7 33.80 -1.25 -9.45
C ASN A 7 32.68 -1.19 -8.41
N ALA A 8 31.64 -2.01 -8.56
CA ALA A 8 30.49 -1.99 -7.67
C ALA A 8 30.75 -2.79 -6.37
N LYS A 9 30.27 -2.26 -5.26
CA LYS A 9 30.07 -3.01 -4.03
C LYS A 9 28.72 -3.77 -4.15
N VAL A 10 28.77 -5.03 -4.54
CA VAL A 10 27.56 -5.80 -4.86
C VAL A 10 26.94 -6.38 -3.60
N VAL A 11 25.68 -6.02 -3.33
CA VAL A 11 24.79 -6.65 -2.34
C VAL A 11 23.73 -7.42 -3.11
N ASP A 12 23.87 -8.73 -3.16
CA ASP A 12 23.15 -9.58 -4.13
C ASP A 12 21.67 -9.85 -3.83
N GLY A 13 21.13 -9.33 -2.71
CA GLY A 13 19.73 -9.51 -2.29
C GLY A 13 19.48 -10.81 -1.52
N SER A 14 20.50 -11.61 -1.24
CA SER A 14 20.38 -12.87 -0.47
C SER A 14 20.48 -12.65 1.05
N GLY A 15 21.07 -11.55 1.49
CA GLY A 15 21.51 -11.31 2.85
C GLY A 15 22.92 -11.81 3.14
N SER A 16 23.63 -12.31 2.10
CA SER A 16 25.07 -12.66 2.20
C SER A 16 25.92 -11.40 2.20
N PRO A 17 27.15 -11.45 2.79
CA PRO A 17 28.05 -10.32 2.76
C PRO A 17 28.32 -9.81 1.34
N TRP A 18 28.45 -8.49 1.21
CA TRP A 18 28.77 -7.86 -0.06
C TRP A 18 30.16 -8.23 -0.60
N TYR A 19 30.34 -8.07 -1.90
CA TYR A 19 31.62 -8.30 -2.57
C TYR A 19 31.87 -7.26 -3.67
N TRP A 20 33.12 -7.05 -4.03
CA TRP A 20 33.48 -6.21 -5.19
C TRP A 20 33.29 -6.97 -6.48
N GLY A 21 32.65 -6.36 -7.47
CA GLY A 21 32.47 -6.97 -8.78
C GLY A 21 32.04 -5.98 -9.85
N ASP A 22 32.33 -6.37 -11.11
CA ASP A 22 31.75 -5.77 -12.29
C ASP A 22 30.56 -6.61 -12.73
N VAL A 23 29.50 -5.95 -13.21
CA VAL A 23 28.27 -6.59 -13.67
C VAL A 23 27.98 -6.18 -15.11
N PHE A 24 27.96 -7.16 -16.02
CA PHE A 24 27.61 -6.97 -17.41
C PHE A 24 26.18 -7.39 -17.68
N VAL A 25 25.40 -6.45 -18.20
CA VAL A 25 24.00 -6.62 -18.60
C VAL A 25 23.92 -6.56 -20.12
N GLN A 26 23.20 -7.49 -20.70
CA GLN A 26 22.86 -7.47 -22.12
C GLN A 26 21.35 -7.67 -22.28
N ASP A 27 20.72 -6.73 -22.97
CA ASP A 27 19.28 -6.64 -23.15
C ASP A 27 18.57 -6.55 -21.79
N LYS A 28 17.83 -7.58 -21.40
CA LYS A 28 17.09 -7.58 -20.12
C LYS A 28 17.77 -8.41 -19.01
N GLU A 29 18.95 -8.97 -19.26
CA GLU A 29 19.52 -10.00 -18.38
C GLU A 29 20.94 -9.66 -17.91
N ILE A 30 21.24 -10.03 -16.68
CA ILE A 30 22.60 -10.07 -16.14
C ILE A 30 23.30 -11.26 -16.80
N LYS A 31 24.31 -10.98 -17.64
CA LYS A 31 25.02 -12.01 -18.41
C LYS A 31 26.30 -12.49 -17.75
N ARG A 32 26.97 -11.61 -17.01
CA ARG A 32 28.23 -11.95 -16.36
C ARG A 32 28.45 -11.09 -15.13
N ILE A 33 28.94 -11.72 -14.08
CA ILE A 33 29.43 -11.07 -12.87
C ILE A 33 30.84 -11.59 -12.64
N ASP A 34 31.81 -10.69 -12.50
CA ASP A 34 33.19 -11.06 -12.27
C ASP A 34 33.88 -10.01 -11.41
N ARG A 35 35.02 -10.33 -10.81
CA ARG A 35 35.83 -9.37 -10.05
C ARG A 35 36.21 -8.16 -10.91
N LYS A 36 36.48 -8.39 -12.21
CA LYS A 36 36.84 -7.40 -13.21
C LYS A 36 36.44 -7.87 -14.60
N ILE A 37 35.79 -7.00 -15.37
CA ILE A 37 35.39 -7.27 -16.75
C ILE A 37 36.00 -6.20 -17.65
N ASP A 38 37.08 -6.55 -18.37
CA ASP A 38 37.78 -5.64 -19.30
C ASP A 38 37.68 -6.11 -20.75
N ASP A 39 37.13 -7.28 -21.01
CA ASP A 39 37.08 -7.96 -22.31
C ASP A 39 35.76 -7.76 -23.06
N VAL A 40 34.83 -6.95 -22.53
CA VAL A 40 33.56 -6.62 -23.16
C VAL A 40 33.50 -5.14 -23.54
N LYS A 41 32.84 -4.86 -24.66
CA LYS A 41 32.47 -3.49 -25.06
C LYS A 41 30.97 -3.32 -24.84
N ALA A 42 30.59 -2.43 -23.93
CA ALA A 42 29.19 -2.10 -23.65
C ALA A 42 28.79 -0.79 -24.32
N ASP A 43 27.49 -0.65 -24.63
CA ASP A 43 26.94 0.60 -25.17
C ASP A 43 27.02 1.74 -24.13
N ARG A 44 26.92 1.38 -22.85
CA ARG A 44 27.06 2.30 -21.71
C ARG A 44 27.89 1.64 -20.61
N THR A 45 28.81 2.42 -20.03
CA THR A 45 29.54 2.00 -18.82
C THR A 45 29.19 2.96 -17.68
N ILE A 46 28.90 2.41 -16.51
CA ILE A 46 28.70 3.12 -15.24
C ILE A 46 29.87 2.71 -14.33
N ASP A 47 30.61 3.67 -13.83
CA ASP A 47 31.52 3.46 -12.71
C ASP A 47 30.78 3.67 -11.41
N ALA A 48 30.67 2.63 -10.62
CA ALA A 48 29.96 2.63 -9.34
C ALA A 48 30.93 2.65 -8.15
N GLU A 49 32.17 3.12 -8.35
CA GLU A 49 33.17 3.15 -7.29
C GLU A 49 32.66 3.88 -6.03
N GLY A 50 32.70 3.18 -4.90
CA GLY A 50 32.18 3.67 -3.62
C GLY A 50 30.68 3.47 -3.41
N LEU A 51 29.93 3.14 -4.46
CA LEU A 51 28.49 2.92 -4.40
C LEU A 51 28.13 1.43 -4.30
N VAL A 52 26.93 1.17 -3.80
CA VAL A 52 26.39 -0.17 -3.64
C VAL A 52 25.43 -0.50 -4.78
N LEU A 53 25.68 -1.59 -5.48
CA LEU A 53 24.78 -2.17 -6.47
C LEU A 53 23.92 -3.23 -5.78
N THR A 54 22.59 -3.05 -5.89
CA THR A 54 21.58 -3.96 -5.35
C THR A 54 20.65 -4.44 -6.45
N PRO A 55 19.87 -5.53 -6.23
CA PRO A 55 18.68 -5.78 -7.04
C PRO A 55 17.71 -4.61 -6.93
N GLY A 56 16.85 -4.42 -7.92
CA GLY A 56 15.73 -3.50 -7.84
C GLY A 56 14.76 -3.88 -6.70
N PHE A 57 14.20 -2.89 -6.04
CA PHE A 57 13.30 -3.13 -4.93
C PHE A 57 11.95 -3.67 -5.43
N VAL A 58 11.33 -4.51 -4.61
CA VAL A 58 10.04 -5.15 -4.89
C VAL A 58 9.04 -4.71 -3.82
N ASP A 59 8.10 -3.86 -4.21
CA ASP A 59 7.00 -3.51 -3.33
C ASP A 59 5.92 -4.60 -3.39
N ILE A 60 5.66 -5.19 -2.23
CA ILE A 60 4.70 -6.28 -2.11
C ILE A 60 3.27 -5.78 -1.87
N HIS A 61 3.10 -4.47 -1.67
CA HIS A 61 1.82 -3.85 -1.36
C HIS A 61 1.68 -2.47 -1.98
N ALA A 62 1.13 -2.41 -3.19
CA ALA A 62 0.83 -1.18 -3.90
C ALA A 62 -0.65 -1.10 -4.31
N HIS A 63 -1.11 0.14 -4.56
CA HIS A 63 -2.45 0.46 -5.05
C HIS A 63 -2.43 1.19 -6.39
N THR A 64 -1.49 0.81 -7.24
CA THR A 64 -1.21 1.45 -8.53
C THR A 64 -2.11 0.95 -9.68
N GLU A 65 -2.99 0.00 -9.43
CA GLU A 65 -3.80 -0.68 -10.44
C GLU A 65 -4.64 0.23 -11.34
N GLY A 66 -5.05 1.37 -10.82
CA GLY A 66 -5.81 2.34 -11.59
C GLY A 66 -4.97 3.51 -12.07
N THR A 67 -4.09 4.00 -11.22
CA THR A 67 -3.29 5.20 -11.50
C THR A 67 -2.22 4.96 -12.54
N ILE A 68 -1.67 3.76 -12.66
CA ILE A 68 -0.64 3.38 -13.66
C ILE A 68 -1.09 3.66 -15.11
N VAL A 69 -2.39 3.62 -15.39
CA VAL A 69 -2.92 3.90 -16.72
C VAL A 69 -2.75 5.39 -17.07
N PHE A 70 -2.72 6.27 -16.08
CA PHE A 70 -2.57 7.72 -16.24
C PHE A 70 -1.15 8.20 -15.95
N HIS A 71 -0.46 7.56 -15.01
CA HIS A 71 0.89 7.88 -14.54
C HIS A 71 1.87 6.72 -14.78
N PRO A 72 2.08 6.31 -16.04
CA PRO A 72 2.94 5.17 -16.37
C PRO A 72 4.43 5.45 -16.13
N GLU A 73 4.81 6.70 -15.89
CA GLU A 73 6.16 7.09 -15.45
C GLU A 73 6.49 6.58 -14.05
N MET A 74 5.48 6.34 -13.21
CA MET A 74 5.62 5.78 -11.86
C MET A 74 6.77 6.44 -11.08
N GLU A 75 6.79 7.76 -11.10
CA GLU A 75 7.88 8.56 -10.55
C GLU A 75 8.16 8.27 -9.09
N CYS A 76 7.12 8.20 -8.28
CA CYS A 76 7.25 7.98 -6.84
C CYS A 76 7.86 6.61 -6.52
N ASP A 77 7.62 5.59 -7.34
CA ASP A 77 8.18 4.25 -7.18
C ASP A 77 9.64 4.23 -7.64
N VAL A 78 9.91 4.73 -8.85
CA VAL A 78 11.28 4.80 -9.41
C VAL A 78 12.22 5.60 -8.50
N THR A 79 11.75 6.72 -7.95
CA THR A 79 12.60 7.58 -7.10
C THR A 79 12.89 6.99 -5.72
N GLN A 80 12.23 5.90 -5.34
CA GLN A 80 12.55 5.08 -4.17
C GLN A 80 13.38 3.84 -4.48
N GLY A 81 13.68 3.57 -5.76
CA GLY A 81 14.41 2.38 -6.21
C GLY A 81 13.51 1.17 -6.46
N VAL A 82 12.19 1.33 -6.43
CA VAL A 82 11.25 0.25 -6.74
C VAL A 82 11.26 -0.02 -8.24
N THR A 83 11.34 -1.29 -8.60
CA THR A 83 11.35 -1.79 -9.97
C THR A 83 10.23 -2.76 -10.27
N THR A 84 9.52 -3.21 -9.23
CA THR A 84 8.40 -4.15 -9.35
C THR A 84 7.38 -3.89 -8.24
N ASP A 85 6.12 -3.66 -8.61
CA ASP A 85 4.98 -3.53 -7.71
C ASP A 85 4.04 -4.72 -7.79
N ILE A 86 3.52 -5.13 -6.63
CA ILE A 86 2.38 -6.04 -6.56
C ILE A 86 1.14 -5.21 -6.28
N LEU A 87 0.18 -5.28 -7.20
CA LEU A 87 -1.03 -4.46 -7.18
C LEU A 87 -2.30 -5.30 -7.05
N GLY A 88 -3.39 -4.66 -6.65
CA GLY A 88 -4.64 -5.37 -6.40
C GLY A 88 -4.78 -5.85 -4.95
N LEU A 89 -4.08 -5.21 -4.00
CA LEU A 89 -4.15 -5.46 -2.57
C LEU A 89 -5.47 -4.98 -1.98
N CYS A 90 -5.73 -5.29 -0.72
CA CYS A 90 -6.93 -4.86 0.03
C CYS A 90 -8.25 -5.08 -0.72
N SER A 91 -8.32 -6.12 -1.57
CA SER A 91 -9.46 -6.43 -2.46
C SER A 91 -9.66 -5.47 -3.65
N TYR A 92 -8.78 -4.50 -3.87
CA TYR A 92 -8.86 -3.57 -5.00
C TYR A 92 -8.19 -4.14 -6.24
N SER A 93 -8.82 -5.04 -6.92
CA SER A 93 -8.26 -5.69 -8.10
C SER A 93 -8.87 -5.16 -9.40
N PRO A 94 -8.07 -4.91 -10.45
CA PRO A 94 -8.59 -4.57 -11.77
C PRO A 94 -9.31 -5.73 -12.44
N TYR A 95 -9.13 -6.96 -11.93
CA TYR A 95 -9.83 -8.16 -12.36
C TYR A 95 -11.21 -8.25 -11.68
N PRO A 96 -12.28 -8.75 -12.33
CA PRO A 96 -12.29 -9.33 -13.68
C PRO A 96 -12.45 -8.32 -14.80
N ASP A 97 -12.96 -7.13 -14.56
CA ASP A 97 -13.22 -6.09 -15.56
C ASP A 97 -13.29 -4.69 -14.92
N LYS A 98 -13.11 -3.65 -15.76
CA LYS A 98 -13.14 -2.25 -15.36
C LYS A 98 -14.43 -1.86 -14.64
N ALA A 99 -15.58 -2.30 -15.15
CA ALA A 99 -16.87 -1.92 -14.57
C ALA A 99 -16.99 -2.44 -13.11
N THR A 100 -16.61 -3.70 -12.88
CA THR A 100 -16.60 -4.31 -11.55
C THR A 100 -15.58 -3.63 -10.63
N TYR A 101 -14.37 -3.34 -11.13
CA TYR A 101 -13.35 -2.61 -10.39
C TYR A 101 -13.86 -1.25 -9.93
N MET A 102 -14.42 -0.46 -10.84
CA MET A 102 -14.97 0.86 -10.53
C MET A 102 -16.13 0.81 -9.54
N GLU A 103 -17.02 -0.16 -9.67
CA GLU A 103 -18.16 -0.33 -8.78
C GLU A 103 -17.71 -0.67 -7.35
N THR A 104 -16.76 -1.57 -7.20
CA THR A 104 -16.24 -1.97 -5.88
C THR A 104 -15.40 -0.86 -5.25
N LEU A 105 -14.57 -0.19 -6.03
CA LEU A 105 -13.75 0.94 -5.58
C LEU A 105 -14.63 2.09 -5.07
N THR A 106 -15.67 2.47 -5.83
CA THR A 106 -16.58 3.56 -5.44
C THR A 106 -17.36 3.27 -4.16
N ARG A 107 -17.55 2.02 -3.81
CA ARG A 107 -18.23 1.62 -2.56
C ARG A 107 -17.33 1.67 -1.35
N ASN A 108 -16.06 1.51 -1.56
CA ASN A 108 -15.08 1.30 -0.53
C ASN A 108 -14.33 2.58 -0.14
N MET A 109 -13.85 3.33 -1.14
CA MET A 109 -13.03 4.52 -0.93
C MET A 109 -13.76 5.78 -1.38
N ALA A 110 -14.46 6.39 -0.48
CA ALA A 110 -15.10 7.66 -0.71
C ALA A 110 -14.14 8.79 -1.16
N ARG A 111 -12.86 8.67 -0.87
CA ARG A 111 -11.82 9.68 -1.11
C ARG A 111 -11.32 9.72 -2.54
N ASN A 112 -10.87 8.55 -3.00
CA ASN A 112 -10.28 8.40 -4.33
C ASN A 112 -11.35 8.39 -5.41
N VAL A 113 -12.61 8.29 -5.00
CA VAL A 113 -13.75 8.18 -5.89
C VAL A 113 -13.88 9.38 -6.82
N LEU A 114 -13.64 10.61 -6.34
CA LEU A 114 -13.81 11.79 -7.20
C LEU A 114 -12.77 11.77 -8.32
N TRP A 115 -11.49 11.56 -7.97
CA TRP A 115 -10.41 11.46 -8.94
C TRP A 115 -10.62 10.30 -9.91
N TYR A 116 -10.93 9.11 -9.39
CA TYR A 116 -11.22 7.94 -10.21
C TYR A 116 -12.46 8.13 -11.09
N ARG A 117 -13.56 8.66 -10.55
CA ARG A 117 -14.76 8.94 -11.34
C ARG A 117 -14.50 9.94 -12.46
N THR A 118 -13.79 11.00 -12.17
CA THR A 118 -13.51 12.04 -13.18
C THR A 118 -12.53 11.55 -14.25
N HIS A 119 -11.51 10.80 -13.88
CA HIS A 119 -10.48 10.35 -14.82
C HIS A 119 -10.86 9.02 -15.50
N PHE A 120 -11.39 8.04 -14.76
CA PHE A 120 -11.77 6.75 -15.36
C PHE A 120 -13.11 6.77 -16.08
N ALA A 121 -14.12 7.51 -15.60
CA ALA A 121 -15.43 7.53 -16.24
C ALA A 121 -15.36 8.00 -17.71
N ASN A 122 -14.48 8.97 -17.98
CA ASN A 122 -14.25 9.53 -19.30
C ASN A 122 -13.01 8.95 -20.01
N SER A 123 -12.39 7.93 -19.43
CA SER A 123 -11.20 7.29 -19.97
C SER A 123 -11.54 6.40 -21.16
N PRO A 124 -10.78 6.47 -22.27
CA PRO A 124 -10.95 5.56 -23.40
C PRO A 124 -10.47 4.13 -23.08
N TYR A 125 -9.82 3.93 -21.94
CA TYR A 125 -9.30 2.62 -21.54
C TYR A 125 -10.41 1.76 -20.96
N ASP A 126 -10.54 0.54 -21.47
CA ASP A 126 -11.49 -0.46 -21.01
C ASP A 126 -10.86 -1.85 -21.03
N TRP A 127 -11.38 -2.77 -20.21
CA TRP A 127 -10.95 -4.15 -20.16
C TRP A 127 -12.04 -5.05 -19.56
N HIS A 128 -12.09 -6.30 -20.02
CA HIS A 128 -13.04 -7.33 -19.61
C HIS A 128 -12.36 -8.60 -19.10
N SER A 129 -11.04 -8.57 -18.95
CA SER A 129 -10.22 -9.67 -18.42
C SER A 129 -8.91 -9.13 -17.84
N LEU A 130 -8.17 -9.95 -17.12
CA LEU A 130 -6.84 -9.59 -16.63
C LEU A 130 -5.85 -9.41 -17.77
N THR A 131 -5.99 -10.23 -18.82
CA THR A 131 -5.16 -10.12 -20.03
C THR A 131 -5.39 -8.78 -20.75
N GLU A 132 -6.64 -8.35 -20.92
CA GLU A 132 -6.94 -7.05 -21.52
C GLU A 132 -6.47 -5.88 -20.65
N TYR A 133 -6.62 -5.98 -19.31
CA TYR A 133 -6.02 -5.00 -18.41
C TYR A 133 -4.49 -4.91 -18.60
N ALA A 134 -3.82 -6.06 -18.68
CA ALA A 134 -2.39 -6.09 -18.93
C ALA A 134 -2.02 -5.44 -20.29
N GLN A 135 -2.81 -5.65 -21.32
CA GLN A 135 -2.62 -5.01 -22.63
C GLN A 135 -2.80 -3.48 -22.54
N VAL A 136 -3.81 -3.01 -21.82
CA VAL A 136 -4.01 -1.58 -21.54
C VAL A 136 -2.79 -1.00 -20.85
N VAL A 137 -2.30 -1.59 -19.75
CA VAL A 137 -1.13 -1.12 -19.04
C VAL A 137 0.11 -1.13 -19.94
N MET A 138 0.34 -2.20 -20.71
CA MET A 138 1.47 -2.29 -21.63
C MET A 138 1.41 -1.23 -22.75
N SER A 139 0.21 -0.86 -23.21
CA SER A 139 0.04 0.23 -24.18
C SER A 139 0.50 1.58 -23.64
N ARG A 140 0.49 1.74 -22.30
CA ARG A 140 0.96 2.95 -21.62
C ARG A 140 2.46 2.96 -21.38
N ARG A 141 3.14 1.81 -21.56
CA ARG A 141 4.59 1.65 -21.33
C ARG A 141 4.96 2.07 -19.90
N PRO A 142 4.69 1.26 -18.90
CA PRO A 142 5.03 1.60 -17.51
C PRO A 142 6.55 1.64 -17.31
N ALA A 143 7.02 2.47 -16.36
CA ALA A 143 8.45 2.57 -16.07
C ALA A 143 8.97 1.33 -15.31
N ILE A 144 8.15 0.73 -14.44
CA ILE A 144 8.49 -0.45 -13.64
C ILE A 144 7.58 -1.63 -13.96
N ASN A 145 7.96 -2.81 -13.46
CA ASN A 145 7.15 -4.01 -13.61
C ASN A 145 5.99 -4.02 -12.63
N VAL A 146 4.87 -4.64 -13.00
CA VAL A 146 3.71 -4.80 -12.12
C VAL A 146 3.15 -6.22 -12.15
N MET A 147 2.64 -6.68 -11.00
CA MET A 147 2.15 -8.04 -10.77
C MET A 147 0.73 -7.99 -10.21
N PRO A 148 -0.30 -8.28 -10.99
CA PRO A 148 -1.69 -8.16 -10.53
C PRO A 148 -2.13 -9.35 -9.67
N LEU A 149 -2.99 -9.06 -8.67
CA LEU A 149 -3.71 -10.04 -7.85
C LEU A 149 -5.19 -10.11 -8.25
N VAL A 150 -5.88 -11.14 -7.79
CA VAL A 150 -7.35 -11.22 -7.76
C VAL A 150 -7.85 -10.69 -6.41
N GLY A 151 -8.88 -9.86 -6.40
CA GLY A 151 -9.46 -9.27 -5.19
C GLY A 151 -10.83 -9.84 -4.83
N LEU A 152 -11.07 -10.08 -3.54
CA LEU A 152 -12.34 -10.63 -3.04
C LEU A 152 -13.54 -9.75 -3.42
N ALA A 153 -13.45 -8.42 -3.25
CA ALA A 153 -14.55 -7.51 -3.54
C ALA A 153 -15.06 -7.66 -4.99
N SER A 154 -14.14 -7.65 -5.95
CA SER A 154 -14.46 -7.80 -7.36
C SER A 154 -15.05 -9.17 -7.69
N VAL A 155 -14.51 -10.23 -7.07
CA VAL A 155 -14.98 -11.61 -7.28
C VAL A 155 -16.42 -11.79 -6.80
N ILE A 156 -16.72 -11.44 -5.55
CA ILE A 156 -18.08 -11.63 -4.99
C ILE A 156 -19.09 -10.75 -5.71
N TRP A 157 -18.69 -9.52 -6.06
CA TRP A 157 -19.55 -8.58 -6.79
C TRP A 157 -19.94 -9.12 -8.17
N LYS A 158 -18.95 -9.59 -8.93
CA LYS A 158 -19.17 -10.22 -10.25
C LYS A 158 -19.91 -11.54 -10.17
N ALA A 159 -19.75 -12.27 -9.06
CA ALA A 159 -20.49 -13.52 -8.80
C ALA A 159 -21.98 -13.29 -8.51
N GLY A 160 -22.38 -12.03 -8.20
CA GLY A 160 -23.77 -11.68 -7.93
C GLY A 160 -24.10 -11.52 -6.45
N TYR A 161 -23.12 -11.73 -5.55
CA TYR A 161 -23.25 -11.41 -4.13
C TYR A 161 -22.88 -9.95 -3.89
N LYS A 162 -23.89 -9.10 -3.68
CA LYS A 162 -23.76 -7.64 -3.64
C LYS A 162 -24.32 -7.04 -2.35
N PRO A 163 -23.80 -7.41 -1.17
CA PRO A 163 -24.29 -6.86 0.08
C PRO A 163 -23.94 -5.36 0.17
N GLN A 164 -24.89 -4.57 0.69
CA GLN A 164 -24.73 -3.11 0.84
C GLN A 164 -24.87 -2.65 2.28
N ALA A 165 -25.41 -3.51 3.15
CA ALA A 165 -25.63 -3.25 4.56
C ALA A 165 -25.51 -4.55 5.36
N GLU A 166 -25.44 -4.44 6.68
CA GLU A 166 -25.38 -5.59 7.59
C GLU A 166 -26.63 -6.50 7.44
N THR A 167 -27.77 -5.90 7.13
CA THR A 167 -29.02 -6.62 6.85
C THR A 167 -28.95 -7.53 5.62
N ASP A 168 -27.98 -7.30 4.74
CA ASP A 168 -27.75 -8.10 3.54
C ASP A 168 -26.76 -9.26 3.80
N ALA A 169 -26.14 -9.29 4.99
CA ALA A 169 -25.19 -10.31 5.38
C ALA A 169 -25.88 -11.69 5.41
N ARG A 170 -25.39 -12.61 4.60
CA ARG A 170 -25.85 -13.98 4.50
C ARG A 170 -24.76 -14.86 3.91
N LYS A 171 -24.88 -16.15 4.05
CA LYS A 171 -24.06 -17.08 3.26
C LYS A 171 -24.35 -16.92 1.76
N MET A 172 -23.32 -17.06 0.96
CA MET A 172 -23.46 -17.06 -0.49
C MET A 172 -24.31 -18.23 -0.94
N LYS A 173 -25.17 -18.02 -1.93
CA LYS A 173 -25.90 -19.10 -2.57
C LYS A 173 -24.95 -20.03 -3.29
N PRO A 174 -25.27 -21.33 -3.44
CA PRO A 174 -24.39 -22.28 -4.14
C PRO A 174 -23.94 -21.81 -5.53
N ALA A 175 -24.81 -21.19 -6.31
CA ALA A 175 -24.49 -20.65 -7.64
C ALA A 175 -23.55 -19.45 -7.56
N GLU A 176 -23.70 -18.55 -6.56
CA GLU A 176 -22.81 -17.42 -6.33
C GLU A 176 -21.40 -17.91 -5.93
N MET A 177 -21.32 -18.88 -5.02
CA MET A 177 -20.06 -19.49 -4.59
C MET A 177 -19.35 -20.22 -5.74
N ALA A 178 -20.08 -21.02 -6.53
CA ALA A 178 -19.52 -21.69 -7.69
C ALA A 178 -18.91 -20.68 -8.66
N LYS A 179 -19.65 -19.62 -9.00
CA LYS A 179 -19.17 -18.55 -9.88
C LYS A 179 -17.99 -17.79 -9.29
N ALA A 180 -17.96 -17.50 -7.98
CA ALA A 180 -16.82 -16.87 -7.31
C ALA A 180 -15.57 -17.74 -7.42
N LYS A 181 -15.67 -19.03 -7.14
CA LYS A 181 -14.56 -19.99 -7.29
C LYS A 181 -14.06 -20.07 -8.74
N ASP A 182 -14.97 -20.07 -9.72
CA ASP A 182 -14.60 -20.09 -11.13
C ASP A 182 -13.90 -18.80 -11.57
N LEU A 183 -14.33 -17.63 -11.10
CA LEU A 183 -13.65 -16.37 -11.33
C LEU A 183 -12.22 -16.38 -10.76
N ILE A 184 -12.01 -16.92 -9.56
CA ILE A 184 -10.66 -17.05 -8.96
C ILE A 184 -9.79 -17.95 -9.86
N ARG A 185 -10.31 -19.11 -10.29
CA ARG A 185 -9.59 -20.04 -11.20
C ARG A 185 -9.22 -19.37 -12.52
N GLN A 186 -10.17 -18.64 -13.09
CA GLN A 186 -9.94 -17.90 -14.35
C GLN A 186 -8.86 -16.83 -14.16
N GLY A 187 -8.92 -16.01 -13.09
CA GLY A 187 -7.90 -15.02 -12.82
C GLY A 187 -6.49 -15.63 -12.67
N PHE A 188 -6.38 -16.79 -12.04
CA PHE A 188 -5.11 -17.52 -11.95
C PHE A 188 -4.66 -18.12 -13.26
N ALA A 189 -5.59 -18.60 -14.11
CA ALA A 189 -5.29 -19.08 -15.45
C ALA A 189 -4.80 -17.94 -16.37
N GLU A 190 -5.31 -16.73 -16.17
CA GLU A 190 -4.85 -15.52 -16.86
C GLU A 190 -3.53 -14.96 -16.31
N GLY A 191 -3.03 -15.49 -15.21
CA GLY A 191 -1.70 -15.20 -14.68
C GLY A 191 -1.65 -14.31 -13.43
N ALA A 192 -2.74 -14.16 -12.69
CA ALA A 192 -2.71 -13.48 -11.40
C ALA A 192 -1.78 -14.19 -10.40
N TRP A 193 -1.09 -13.40 -9.56
CA TRP A 193 -0.06 -13.91 -8.66
C TRP A 193 -0.59 -14.39 -7.32
N GLY A 194 -1.72 -13.87 -6.88
CA GLY A 194 -2.30 -14.20 -5.58
C GLY A 194 -3.73 -13.71 -5.44
N PHE A 195 -4.22 -13.76 -4.21
CA PHE A 195 -5.58 -13.38 -3.85
C PHE A 195 -5.57 -12.42 -2.67
N SER A 196 -6.18 -11.26 -2.80
CA SER A 196 -6.29 -10.28 -1.73
C SER A 196 -7.68 -10.21 -1.14
N THR A 197 -7.77 -9.96 0.16
CA THR A 197 -9.03 -9.75 0.87
C THR A 197 -8.94 -8.57 1.83
N THR A 198 -10.07 -8.02 2.19
CA THR A 198 -10.24 -7.15 3.35
C THR A 198 -11.56 -7.45 4.02
N ARG A 199 -11.62 -7.31 5.35
CA ARG A 199 -12.85 -7.52 6.13
C ARG A 199 -13.42 -6.21 6.68
N ASP A 200 -12.64 -5.16 6.63
CA ASP A 200 -13.03 -3.87 7.21
C ASP A 200 -13.78 -2.98 6.21
N TYR A 201 -13.80 -3.35 4.92
CA TYR A 201 -14.37 -2.55 3.85
C TYR A 201 -15.62 -3.19 3.22
N ASN A 202 -16.52 -2.33 2.73
CA ASN A 202 -17.70 -2.74 1.97
C ASN A 202 -17.30 -3.15 0.53
N PRO A 203 -17.79 -4.26 -0.03
CA PRO A 203 -18.82 -5.15 0.52
C PRO A 203 -18.28 -6.30 1.38
N ASN A 204 -16.97 -6.46 1.51
CA ASN A 204 -16.31 -7.63 2.07
C ASN A 204 -16.65 -7.89 3.54
N GLN A 205 -16.88 -6.81 4.31
CA GLN A 205 -17.23 -6.90 5.74
C GLN A 205 -18.51 -7.70 6.01
N TYR A 206 -19.34 -7.90 5.00
CA TYR A 206 -20.61 -8.64 5.12
C TYR A 206 -20.51 -10.08 4.63
N VAL A 207 -19.36 -10.52 4.15
CA VAL A 207 -19.16 -11.90 3.69
C VAL A 207 -18.99 -12.83 4.89
N ASP A 208 -19.71 -13.96 4.86
CA ASP A 208 -19.55 -14.99 5.89
C ASP A 208 -18.11 -15.53 5.89
N PRO A 209 -17.46 -15.68 7.06
CA PRO A 209 -16.09 -16.20 7.15
C PRO A 209 -15.88 -17.56 6.48
N ASP A 210 -16.85 -18.48 6.61
CA ASP A 210 -16.76 -19.80 5.99
C ASP A 210 -16.76 -19.69 4.45
N ASP A 211 -17.51 -18.72 3.88
CA ASP A 211 -17.52 -18.47 2.45
C ASP A 211 -16.14 -17.95 1.96
N VAL A 212 -15.48 -17.13 2.75
CA VAL A 212 -14.10 -16.70 2.43
C VAL A 212 -13.14 -17.88 2.48
N ILE A 213 -13.22 -18.72 3.53
CA ILE A 213 -12.38 -19.93 3.67
C ILE A 213 -12.60 -20.87 2.49
N GLU A 214 -13.84 -21.05 2.02
CA GLU A 214 -14.14 -21.87 0.85
C GLU A 214 -13.52 -21.34 -0.44
N MET A 215 -13.42 -20.01 -0.62
CA MET A 215 -12.70 -19.38 -1.73
C MET A 215 -11.19 -19.53 -1.57
N LEU A 216 -10.66 -19.41 -0.34
CA LEU A 216 -9.24 -19.59 -0.06
C LEU A 216 -8.73 -21.01 -0.36
N LYS A 217 -9.57 -22.03 -0.27
CA LYS A 217 -9.21 -23.39 -0.68
C LYS A 217 -8.83 -23.45 -2.17
N VAL A 218 -9.51 -22.67 -3.03
CA VAL A 218 -9.14 -22.55 -4.44
C VAL A 218 -7.77 -21.89 -4.58
N VAL A 219 -7.47 -20.87 -3.77
CA VAL A 219 -6.16 -20.21 -3.77
C VAL A 219 -5.05 -21.20 -3.41
N ALA A 220 -5.31 -22.08 -2.42
CA ALA A 220 -4.40 -23.14 -2.00
C ALA A 220 -4.19 -24.19 -3.09
N GLU A 221 -5.24 -24.63 -3.81
CA GLU A 221 -5.16 -25.54 -4.97
C GLU A 221 -4.15 -25.06 -6.02
N TYR A 222 -4.12 -23.74 -6.29
CA TYR A 222 -3.20 -23.12 -7.24
C TYR A 222 -1.83 -22.75 -6.65
N LYS A 223 -1.58 -23.08 -5.38
CA LYS A 223 -0.34 -22.73 -4.64
C LYS A 223 -0.03 -21.23 -4.74
N ARG A 224 -1.05 -20.38 -4.59
CA ARG A 224 -0.94 -18.92 -4.56
C ARG A 224 -0.90 -18.43 -3.11
N THR A 225 -0.40 -17.23 -2.92
CA THR A 225 -0.38 -16.56 -1.62
C THR A 225 -1.68 -15.79 -1.41
N TRP A 226 -2.21 -15.85 -0.21
CA TRP A 226 -3.30 -15.01 0.24
C TRP A 226 -2.76 -13.78 0.97
N PHE A 227 -3.30 -12.61 0.62
CA PHE A 227 -2.92 -11.30 1.14
C PHE A 227 -4.13 -10.66 1.85
N PRO A 228 -4.39 -10.96 3.11
CA PRO A 228 -5.43 -10.29 3.86
C PRO A 228 -4.98 -8.93 4.41
N HIS A 229 -5.79 -7.93 4.18
CA HIS A 229 -6.01 -6.85 5.11
C HIS A 229 -6.86 -7.44 6.24
N THR A 230 -6.26 -7.73 7.38
CA THR A 230 -6.90 -8.49 8.45
C THR A 230 -8.08 -7.76 9.05
N THR A 231 -9.05 -8.49 9.59
CA THR A 231 -10.14 -7.91 10.37
C THR A 231 -9.58 -7.14 11.55
N HIS A 232 -10.11 -5.94 11.80
CA HIS A 232 -9.56 -5.05 12.83
C HIS A 232 -8.05 -4.85 12.64
N VAL A 233 -7.71 -4.23 11.52
CA VAL A 233 -6.35 -4.02 11.04
C VAL A 233 -5.39 -3.87 12.18
N CYS A 234 -4.33 -4.68 12.14
CA CYS A 234 -3.20 -4.55 13.05
C CYS A 234 -3.51 -4.90 14.52
N THR A 235 -4.59 -5.61 14.81
CA THR A 235 -4.82 -6.15 16.15
C THR A 235 -4.35 -7.61 16.26
N PRO A 236 -3.93 -8.07 17.46
CA PRO A 236 -3.60 -9.49 17.67
C PRO A 236 -4.74 -10.43 17.31
N GLU A 237 -6.00 -10.02 17.54
CA GLU A 237 -7.20 -10.80 17.18
C GLU A 237 -7.32 -10.97 15.67
N GLY A 238 -7.14 -9.89 14.89
CA GLY A 238 -7.18 -9.95 13.42
C GLY A 238 -6.06 -10.82 12.84
N VAL A 239 -4.87 -10.75 13.44
CA VAL A 239 -3.74 -11.64 13.06
C VAL A 239 -4.07 -13.09 13.35
N ARG A 240 -4.65 -13.38 14.54
CA ARG A 240 -5.07 -14.75 14.94
C ARG A 240 -6.15 -15.29 14.01
N GLU A 241 -7.16 -14.48 13.68
CA GLU A 241 -8.23 -14.83 12.74
C GLU A 241 -7.65 -15.18 11.35
N GLY A 242 -6.76 -14.33 10.81
CA GLY A 242 -6.12 -14.58 9.51
C GLY A 242 -5.32 -15.89 9.48
N ILE A 243 -4.54 -16.15 10.53
CA ILE A 243 -3.78 -17.41 10.67
C ILE A 243 -4.73 -18.61 10.75
N GLU A 244 -5.82 -18.52 11.51
CA GLU A 244 -6.81 -19.60 11.61
C GLU A 244 -7.47 -19.92 10.27
N TRP A 245 -7.84 -18.90 9.50
CA TRP A 245 -8.44 -19.10 8.17
C TRP A 245 -7.43 -19.68 7.18
N ALA A 246 -6.18 -19.18 7.19
CA ALA A 246 -5.12 -19.74 6.36
C ALA A 246 -4.88 -21.22 6.67
N LYS A 247 -4.88 -21.59 7.95
CA LYS A 247 -4.75 -22.98 8.40
C LYS A 247 -5.91 -23.86 7.92
N LYS A 248 -7.16 -23.38 8.09
CA LYS A 248 -8.36 -24.10 7.62
C LYS A 248 -8.39 -24.29 6.10
N ALA A 249 -7.89 -23.32 5.35
CA ALA A 249 -7.85 -23.37 3.89
C ALA A 249 -6.59 -24.07 3.33
N GLY A 250 -5.54 -24.23 4.12
CA GLY A 250 -4.25 -24.76 3.66
C GLY A 250 -3.49 -23.81 2.74
N VAL A 251 -3.66 -22.49 2.89
CA VAL A 251 -3.12 -21.46 2.00
C VAL A 251 -1.91 -20.77 2.63
N LYS A 252 -0.94 -20.38 1.79
CA LYS A 252 0.16 -19.48 2.20
C LYS A 252 -0.39 -18.12 2.57
N LEU A 253 0.14 -17.52 3.64
CA LEU A 253 -0.35 -16.28 4.21
C LEU A 253 0.72 -15.18 4.14
N HIS A 254 0.36 -14.03 3.57
CA HIS A 254 1.12 -12.80 3.72
C HIS A 254 0.21 -11.72 4.28
N ILE A 255 0.38 -11.37 5.56
CA ILE A 255 -0.45 -10.38 6.24
C ILE A 255 -0.08 -9.00 5.73
N ALA A 256 -1.04 -8.30 5.14
CA ALA A 256 -0.85 -6.96 4.61
C ALA A 256 -0.72 -5.92 5.74
N HIS A 257 0.16 -4.93 5.54
CA HIS A 257 0.42 -3.77 6.43
C HIS A 257 0.31 -4.10 7.93
N PHE A 258 1.21 -4.97 8.41
CA PHE A 258 1.30 -5.40 9.82
C PHE A 258 1.75 -4.25 10.73
N ASN A 259 0.96 -3.18 10.72
CA ASN A 259 1.19 -1.99 11.50
C ASN A 259 0.36 -2.06 12.78
N VAL A 260 0.84 -2.82 13.76
CA VAL A 260 0.13 -3.00 15.03
C VAL A 260 0.08 -1.67 15.77
N ILE A 261 -1.10 -1.06 15.74
CA ILE A 261 -1.35 0.16 16.49
C ILE A 261 -1.47 -0.22 17.96
N PRO A 262 -0.72 0.46 18.87
CA PRO A 262 -0.88 0.22 20.30
C PRO A 262 -2.35 0.42 20.68
N ASN A 263 -2.94 -0.57 21.32
CA ASN A 263 -4.26 -0.39 21.92
C ASN A 263 -4.09 0.57 23.09
N PHE A 264 -4.64 1.79 22.98
CA PHE A 264 -4.44 2.88 23.95
C PHE A 264 -5.21 2.69 25.27
N SER A 265 -5.66 1.49 25.55
CA SER A 265 -6.12 1.20 26.92
C SER A 265 -4.92 1.21 27.85
N PRO A 266 -5.00 1.88 29.01
CA PRO A 266 -3.93 1.85 30.00
C PRO A 266 -3.55 0.39 30.32
N GLY A 267 -2.33 -0.01 30.00
CA GLY A 267 -1.82 -1.38 30.22
C GLY A 267 -1.53 -2.21 28.97
N THR A 268 -1.77 -1.71 27.74
CA THR A 268 -1.62 -2.50 26.49
C THR A 268 -0.35 -2.15 25.69
N VAL A 269 0.77 -1.91 26.36
CA VAL A 269 2.08 -1.57 25.73
C VAL A 269 2.65 -2.71 24.86
N ASN A 270 2.04 -3.90 24.85
CA ASN A 270 2.63 -5.12 24.29
C ASN A 270 1.91 -5.69 23.06
N THR A 271 1.01 -4.96 22.40
CA THR A 271 0.21 -5.51 21.28
C THR A 271 1.07 -5.96 20.09
N VAL A 272 2.14 -5.23 19.76
CA VAL A 272 3.05 -5.67 18.67
C VAL A 272 3.76 -6.97 19.03
N TYR A 273 4.21 -7.11 20.28
CA TYR A 273 4.87 -8.36 20.73
C TYR A 273 3.90 -9.53 20.74
N GLU A 274 2.65 -9.31 21.18
CA GLU A 274 1.61 -10.33 21.14
C GLU A 274 1.33 -10.76 19.69
N ALA A 275 1.12 -9.81 18.78
CA ALA A 275 0.86 -10.10 17.37
C ALA A 275 2.04 -10.84 16.71
N LEU A 276 3.29 -10.44 16.97
CA LEU A 276 4.47 -11.14 16.49
C LEU A 276 4.58 -12.56 17.09
N GLY A 277 4.30 -12.73 18.39
CA GLY A 277 4.30 -14.05 19.03
C GLY A 277 3.26 -15.00 18.44
N ILE A 278 2.11 -14.48 17.96
CA ILE A 278 1.10 -15.27 17.23
C ILE A 278 1.67 -15.73 15.88
N VAL A 279 2.36 -14.83 15.14
CA VAL A 279 3.01 -15.15 13.86
C VAL A 279 4.11 -16.20 14.06
N ASP A 280 4.97 -16.01 15.08
CA ASP A 280 6.04 -16.97 15.40
C ASP A 280 5.48 -18.35 15.74
N THR A 281 4.44 -18.40 16.58
CA THR A 281 3.78 -19.65 16.92
C THR A 281 3.23 -20.37 15.67
N ALA A 282 2.62 -19.62 14.75
CA ALA A 282 2.14 -20.19 13.49
C ALA A 282 3.29 -20.73 12.63
N ARG A 283 4.42 -20.01 12.58
CA ARG A 283 5.62 -20.43 11.86
C ARG A 283 6.24 -21.69 12.43
N ASP A 284 6.34 -21.77 13.75
CA ASP A 284 6.84 -22.96 14.48
C ASP A 284 5.94 -24.18 14.24
N GLN A 285 4.66 -23.98 13.99
CA GLN A 285 3.71 -25.01 13.59
C GLN A 285 3.80 -25.39 12.10
N GLY A 286 4.77 -24.83 11.35
CA GLY A 286 5.03 -25.15 9.95
C GLY A 286 4.20 -24.37 8.94
N MET A 287 3.49 -23.31 9.36
CA MET A 287 2.76 -22.44 8.43
C MET A 287 3.72 -21.53 7.65
N ASP A 288 3.44 -21.33 6.37
CA ASP A 288 4.12 -20.35 5.55
C ASP A 288 3.42 -18.98 5.74
N VAL A 289 3.89 -18.23 6.74
CA VAL A 289 3.36 -16.93 7.11
C VAL A 289 4.45 -15.86 7.05
N THR A 290 4.12 -14.72 6.45
CA THR A 290 4.96 -13.52 6.32
C THR A 290 4.09 -12.27 6.43
N PHE A 291 4.69 -11.08 6.47
CA PHE A 291 3.92 -9.83 6.53
C PHE A 291 4.70 -8.63 5.99
N ASP A 292 3.99 -7.61 5.54
CA ASP A 292 4.57 -6.32 5.18
C ASP A 292 4.28 -5.23 6.22
N VAL A 293 5.11 -4.19 6.23
CA VAL A 293 5.05 -3.08 7.18
C VAL A 293 5.15 -1.77 6.43
N MET A 294 4.15 -0.91 6.58
CA MET A 294 4.26 0.50 6.16
C MET A 294 5.26 1.21 7.07
N THR A 295 6.24 1.87 6.47
CA THR A 295 7.28 2.56 7.25
C THR A 295 6.83 3.91 7.77
N TRP A 296 5.92 4.58 7.02
CA TRP A 296 5.13 5.70 7.49
C TRP A 296 3.70 5.22 7.70
N PHE A 297 3.14 5.47 8.87
CA PHE A 297 1.72 5.21 9.11
C PHE A 297 1.03 6.53 9.45
N ASN A 298 0.56 7.19 8.42
CA ASN A 298 -0.16 8.43 8.53
C ASN A 298 -1.36 8.44 7.59
N TYR A 299 -2.46 8.98 8.07
CA TYR A 299 -3.62 9.27 7.23
C TYR A 299 -3.64 10.75 6.89
N CYS A 300 -3.70 11.04 5.57
CA CYS A 300 -3.84 12.39 5.04
C CYS A 300 -5.17 12.54 4.34
N TYR A 301 -6.00 13.48 4.77
CA TYR A 301 -7.26 13.72 4.07
C TYR A 301 -7.91 15.07 4.40
N PRO A 302 -8.83 15.54 3.53
CA PRO A 302 -9.68 16.67 3.88
C PRO A 302 -10.50 16.36 5.14
N PRO A 303 -10.69 17.33 6.04
CA PRO A 303 -11.42 17.13 7.30
C PRO A 303 -12.81 16.50 7.12
N HIS A 304 -13.52 16.89 6.04
CA HIS A 304 -14.85 16.36 5.71
C HIS A 304 -14.84 14.88 5.31
N THR A 305 -13.68 14.26 5.06
CA THR A 305 -13.61 12.84 4.73
C THR A 305 -13.99 11.94 5.91
N LEU A 306 -13.74 12.39 7.16
CA LEU A 306 -14.28 11.73 8.33
C LEU A 306 -15.80 11.62 8.24
N MET A 307 -16.44 12.66 7.73
CA MET A 307 -17.89 12.74 7.58
C MET A 307 -18.42 11.81 6.49
N HIS A 308 -17.60 11.48 5.50
CA HIS A 308 -17.95 10.49 4.49
C HIS A 308 -17.94 9.06 5.08
N ASN A 309 -17.04 8.80 6.02
CA ASN A 309 -17.06 7.59 6.85
C ASN A 309 -18.29 7.55 7.77
N LEU A 310 -18.89 8.70 8.09
CA LEU A 310 -20.17 8.77 8.80
C LEU A 310 -21.37 8.27 7.99
N ARG A 311 -21.29 8.14 6.66
CA ARG A 311 -22.25 7.33 5.88
C ARG A 311 -22.26 5.87 6.36
N HIS A 312 -21.12 5.38 6.83
CA HIS A 312 -21.03 4.08 7.49
C HIS A 312 -21.80 4.07 8.82
N LEU A 313 -21.74 5.17 9.56
CA LEU A 313 -22.51 5.36 10.79
C LEU A 313 -24.01 5.45 10.56
N ALA A 314 -24.44 6.16 9.52
CA ALA A 314 -25.85 6.23 9.15
C ALA A 314 -26.43 4.86 8.76
N ARG A 315 -25.58 3.90 8.34
CA ARG A 315 -25.99 2.51 8.08
C ARG A 315 -26.05 1.67 9.35
N VAL A 316 -25.17 1.92 10.30
CA VAL A 316 -25.16 1.25 11.61
C VAL A 316 -26.30 1.76 12.51
N TYR A 317 -26.74 3.00 12.29
CA TYR A 317 -27.85 3.64 13.00
C TYR A 317 -28.92 4.11 12.01
N PRO A 318 -29.75 3.21 11.46
CA PRO A 318 -30.71 3.52 10.41
C PRO A 318 -31.78 4.55 10.81
N ASP A 319 -31.91 4.85 12.09
CA ASP A 319 -32.95 5.74 12.63
C ASP A 319 -32.46 7.17 12.94
N LYS A 320 -31.17 7.48 12.65
CA LYS A 320 -30.57 8.79 12.96
C LYS A 320 -29.93 9.47 11.74
N PRO A 321 -29.96 10.83 11.67
CA PRO A 321 -29.28 11.60 10.63
C PRO A 321 -27.76 11.29 10.57
N PRO A 322 -27.13 11.35 9.38
CA PRO A 322 -27.63 11.94 8.13
C PRO A 322 -28.21 10.89 7.17
N ARG A 323 -29.47 10.51 7.35
CA ARG A 323 -30.17 9.77 6.31
C ARG A 323 -30.29 10.66 5.07
N GLY A 324 -29.75 10.24 3.95
CA GLY A 324 -30.04 10.82 2.66
C GLY A 324 -29.14 11.96 2.18
N THR A 325 -28.13 12.40 2.93
CA THR A 325 -27.15 13.34 2.34
C THR A 325 -26.35 12.59 1.28
N GLN A 326 -26.57 12.91 0.03
CA GLN A 326 -25.92 12.27 -1.11
C GLN A 326 -24.60 12.97 -1.50
N SER A 327 -24.37 14.19 -1.03
CA SER A 327 -23.19 15.00 -1.35
C SER A 327 -22.59 15.68 -0.12
N VAL A 328 -21.32 16.09 -0.23
CA VAL A 328 -20.63 16.92 0.77
C VAL A 328 -21.35 18.25 0.97
N GLU A 329 -21.92 18.81 -0.10
CA GLU A 329 -22.62 20.09 -0.07
C GLU A 329 -23.93 20.03 0.73
N GLU A 330 -24.73 18.98 0.57
CA GLU A 330 -25.92 18.75 1.39
C GLU A 330 -25.58 18.57 2.86
N PHE A 331 -24.47 17.87 3.13
CA PHE A 331 -23.95 17.72 4.49
C PHE A 331 -23.53 19.07 5.09
N ARG A 332 -22.75 19.89 4.36
CA ARG A 332 -22.35 21.24 4.78
C ARG A 332 -23.57 22.11 5.09
N LYS A 333 -24.59 22.05 4.24
CA LYS A 333 -25.84 22.78 4.45
C LYS A 333 -26.58 22.33 5.72
N ALA A 334 -26.66 21.02 5.95
CA ALA A 334 -27.28 20.48 7.16
C ALA A 334 -26.47 20.83 8.42
N ALA A 335 -25.15 20.85 8.34
CA ALA A 335 -24.24 21.20 9.43
C ALA A 335 -24.30 22.69 9.84
N GLN A 336 -25.00 23.56 9.10
CA GLN A 336 -25.31 24.92 9.55
C GLN A 336 -26.29 24.91 10.74
N ASN A 337 -27.06 23.83 10.93
CA ASN A 337 -27.96 23.69 12.07
C ASN A 337 -27.19 23.24 13.32
N PRO A 338 -27.17 24.00 14.43
CA PRO A 338 -26.44 23.64 15.64
C PRO A 338 -26.90 22.34 16.29
N ASP A 339 -28.21 22.04 16.27
CA ASP A 339 -28.77 20.83 16.86
C ASP A 339 -28.30 19.60 16.06
N TYR A 340 -28.29 19.69 14.73
CA TYR A 340 -27.76 18.65 13.86
C TYR A 340 -26.26 18.41 14.09
N ARG A 341 -25.46 19.48 14.25
CA ARG A 341 -24.04 19.35 14.61
C ARG A 341 -23.83 18.65 15.93
N ASN A 342 -24.59 19.02 16.95
CA ASN A 342 -24.50 18.41 18.28
C ASN A 342 -24.90 16.93 18.23
N GLU A 343 -25.93 16.59 17.49
CA GLU A 343 -26.35 15.20 17.31
C GLU A 343 -25.26 14.39 16.61
N ILE A 344 -24.62 14.95 15.56
CA ILE A 344 -23.50 14.28 14.87
C ILE A 344 -22.29 14.16 15.79
N LYS A 345 -21.90 15.22 16.52
CA LYS A 345 -20.82 15.14 17.52
C LYS A 345 -21.05 13.98 18.50
N ASN A 346 -22.24 13.91 19.07
CA ASN A 346 -22.61 12.84 20.00
C ASN A 346 -22.59 11.44 19.35
N THR A 347 -23.05 11.35 18.11
CA THR A 347 -23.03 10.09 17.34
C THR A 347 -21.61 9.67 17.03
N ILE A 348 -20.74 10.59 16.63
CA ILE A 348 -19.31 10.34 16.40
C ILE A 348 -18.65 9.88 17.68
N GLU A 349 -18.91 10.52 18.81
CA GLU A 349 -18.31 10.13 20.09
C GLU A 349 -18.74 8.73 20.52
N GLN A 350 -20.00 8.38 20.37
CA GLN A 350 -20.50 7.04 20.63
C GLN A 350 -19.88 6.02 19.67
N TYR A 351 -19.68 6.40 18.41
CA TYR A 351 -19.05 5.54 17.42
C TYR A 351 -17.55 5.42 17.64
N ILE A 352 -16.85 6.52 17.88
CA ILE A 352 -15.42 6.50 18.22
C ILE A 352 -15.20 5.59 19.42
N HIS A 353 -16.05 5.69 20.44
CA HIS A 353 -15.96 4.83 21.60
C HIS A 353 -16.18 3.34 21.25
N ARG A 354 -17.15 3.03 20.40
CA ARG A 354 -17.43 1.65 19.94
C ARG A 354 -16.44 1.17 18.88
N ALA A 355 -16.03 2.04 17.96
CA ALA A 355 -15.04 1.72 16.95
C ALA A 355 -13.63 1.62 17.55
N ALA A 356 -13.32 2.41 18.56
CA ALA A 356 -12.09 2.27 19.34
C ALA A 356 -12.01 0.90 20.02
N ILE A 357 -13.13 0.42 20.57
CA ILE A 357 -13.23 -0.94 21.12
C ILE A 357 -13.16 -1.99 20.01
N ARG A 358 -13.75 -1.73 18.84
CA ARG A 358 -13.89 -2.73 17.76
C ARG A 358 -12.78 -2.68 16.73
N TYR A 359 -12.20 -1.52 16.44
CA TYR A 359 -11.27 -1.29 15.33
C TYR A 359 -9.94 -0.64 15.72
N GLY A 360 -9.76 -0.19 16.97
CA GLY A 360 -8.52 0.46 17.42
C GLY A 360 -8.18 1.82 16.75
N TYR A 361 -9.03 2.33 15.86
CA TYR A 361 -8.66 3.36 14.88
C TYR A 361 -8.75 4.81 15.30
N PHE A 362 -9.50 5.17 16.32
CA PHE A 362 -9.68 6.59 16.66
C PHE A 362 -9.64 6.81 18.16
N TYR A 363 -8.60 7.47 18.61
CA TYR A 363 -8.48 7.88 19.98
C TYR A 363 -8.52 9.40 20.14
N ARG A 364 -9.31 9.83 21.13
CA ARG A 364 -9.45 11.20 21.59
C ARG A 364 -8.11 11.85 21.93
N GLU A 365 -7.15 11.06 22.40
CA GLU A 365 -5.82 11.46 22.86
C GLU A 365 -4.86 11.82 21.73
N HIS A 366 -5.20 11.52 20.46
CA HIS A 366 -4.37 11.87 19.30
C HIS A 366 -4.82 13.10 18.54
N LEU A 367 -5.95 13.69 18.88
CA LEU A 367 -6.41 14.92 18.25
C LEU A 367 -5.41 16.06 18.40
N ASP A 368 -4.68 16.07 19.56
CA ASP A 368 -3.60 17.02 19.79
C ASP A 368 -2.51 16.98 18.73
N SER A 369 -2.24 15.82 18.15
CA SER A 369 -1.19 15.61 17.15
C SER A 369 -1.63 15.80 15.70
N VAL A 370 -2.92 16.03 15.45
CA VAL A 370 -3.44 16.27 14.10
C VAL A 370 -2.84 17.55 13.52
N ILE A 371 -2.15 17.42 12.38
CA ILE A 371 -1.44 18.52 11.69
C ILE A 371 -2.35 19.09 10.60
N LEU A 372 -2.37 20.41 10.46
CA LEU A 372 -3.09 21.11 9.40
C LEU A 372 -2.14 21.45 8.25
N LEU A 373 -2.59 21.20 7.02
CA LEU A 373 -1.90 21.57 5.78
C LEU A 373 -2.88 22.20 4.77
N ASN A 374 -2.34 22.91 3.80
CA ASN A 374 -3.10 23.60 2.73
C ASN A 374 -4.19 24.51 3.29
N THR A 375 -3.88 25.18 4.38
CA THR A 375 -4.81 26.11 5.02
C THR A 375 -4.86 27.44 4.26
N SER A 376 -5.96 28.17 4.38
CA SER A 376 -6.06 29.54 3.83
C SER A 376 -5.34 30.60 4.70
N ASP A 377 -4.82 30.19 5.85
CA ASP A 377 -4.04 31.02 6.78
C ASP A 377 -2.67 30.37 7.00
N GLU A 378 -1.63 30.90 6.38
CA GLU A 378 -0.26 30.39 6.46
C GLU A 378 0.23 30.20 7.91
N ARG A 379 -0.33 30.92 8.88
CA ARG A 379 0.02 30.79 10.30
C ARG A 379 -0.48 29.48 10.92
N LEU A 380 -1.36 28.76 10.23
CA LEU A 380 -1.87 27.43 10.64
C LEU A 380 -1.08 26.29 10.03
N GLU A 381 -0.34 26.58 8.96
CA GLU A 381 0.38 25.57 8.18
C GLU A 381 1.40 24.82 9.03
N GLY A 382 1.29 23.48 9.03
CA GLY A 382 2.17 22.60 9.79
C GLY A 382 1.94 22.57 11.30
N LYS A 383 0.99 23.35 11.83
CA LYS A 383 0.66 23.34 13.26
C LYS A 383 -0.26 22.19 13.62
N THR A 384 -0.08 21.67 14.85
CA THR A 384 -1.01 20.69 15.40
C THR A 384 -2.21 21.35 16.05
N LEU A 385 -3.34 20.63 16.13
CA LEU A 385 -4.51 21.11 16.86
C LEU A 385 -4.20 21.38 18.34
N GLY A 386 -3.33 20.57 18.97
CA GLY A 386 -2.88 20.80 20.33
C GLY A 386 -2.08 22.10 20.50
N GLN A 387 -1.21 22.45 19.53
CA GLN A 387 -0.50 23.73 19.52
C GLN A 387 -1.49 24.90 19.37
N LEU A 388 -2.43 24.77 18.44
CA LEU A 388 -3.45 25.80 18.21
C LEU A 388 -4.38 26.00 19.40
N ALA A 389 -4.74 24.91 20.10
CA ALA A 389 -5.52 24.98 21.34
C ALA A 389 -4.79 25.77 22.44
N LYS A 390 -3.48 25.59 22.58
CA LYS A 390 -2.65 26.36 23.51
C LYS A 390 -2.53 27.84 23.13
N GLU A 391 -2.38 28.12 21.83
CA GLU A 391 -2.17 29.48 21.32
C GLU A 391 -3.47 30.32 21.31
N ARG A 392 -4.57 29.72 20.97
CA ARG A 392 -5.84 30.42 20.66
C ARG A 392 -6.97 30.10 21.62
N GLY A 393 -6.76 29.15 22.51
CA GLY A 393 -7.81 28.58 23.35
C GLY A 393 -8.67 27.57 22.60
N GLY A 394 -9.47 26.81 23.34
CA GLY A 394 -10.36 25.78 22.81
C GLY A 394 -9.90 24.34 23.08
N ASP A 395 -10.75 23.40 22.73
CA ASP A 395 -10.49 21.97 22.82
C ASP A 395 -10.10 21.44 21.41
N PRO A 396 -8.97 20.74 21.23
CA PRO A 396 -8.56 20.16 19.95
C PRO A 396 -9.65 19.31 19.30
N LYS A 397 -10.47 18.64 20.10
CA LYS A 397 -11.60 17.84 19.63
C LYS A 397 -12.68 18.71 18.98
N ASP A 398 -13.07 19.80 19.65
CA ASP A 398 -14.06 20.71 19.11
C ASP A 398 -13.52 21.41 17.87
N MET A 399 -12.24 21.80 17.87
CA MET A 399 -11.58 22.34 16.68
C MET A 399 -11.62 21.36 15.50
N TYR A 400 -11.37 20.07 15.74
CA TYR A 400 -11.43 19.06 14.70
C TYR A 400 -12.84 18.93 14.12
N TYR A 401 -13.88 18.91 14.98
CA TYR A 401 -15.27 18.87 14.50
C TYR A 401 -15.63 20.12 13.70
N ASP A 402 -15.22 21.30 14.17
CA ASP A 402 -15.47 22.54 13.47
C ASP A 402 -14.77 22.60 12.11
N LEU A 403 -13.58 21.99 11.98
CA LEU A 403 -12.92 21.78 10.68
C LEU A 403 -13.75 20.87 9.78
N CYS A 404 -14.25 19.75 10.30
CA CYS A 404 -15.08 18.81 9.54
C CYS A 404 -16.38 19.46 9.04
N PHE A 405 -16.95 20.35 9.83
CA PHE A 405 -18.17 21.08 9.48
C PHE A 405 -17.91 22.38 8.72
N GLU A 406 -16.63 22.79 8.57
CA GLU A 406 -16.23 24.10 8.02
C GLU A 406 -16.85 25.28 8.79
N THR A 407 -17.05 25.12 10.09
CA THR A 407 -17.70 26.09 10.97
C THR A 407 -16.78 26.64 12.05
N SER A 408 -15.46 26.39 11.93
CA SER A 408 -14.50 26.83 12.93
C SER A 408 -14.52 28.36 13.10
N PRO A 409 -14.83 28.86 14.28
CA PRO A 409 -14.73 30.30 14.57
C PRO A 409 -13.27 30.74 14.76
N ILE A 410 -12.36 29.80 14.96
CA ILE A 410 -10.96 30.03 15.34
C ILE A 410 -10.01 29.77 14.17
N LEU A 411 -10.36 28.81 13.30
CA LEU A 411 -9.53 28.36 12.21
C LEU A 411 -10.17 28.74 10.87
N LYS A 412 -9.55 29.66 10.15
CA LYS A 412 -9.92 29.93 8.76
C LYS A 412 -9.26 28.89 7.86
N THR A 413 -10.08 28.00 7.34
CA THR A 413 -9.62 26.93 6.47
C THR A 413 -10.17 27.10 5.06
N SER A 414 -9.46 26.55 4.08
CA SER A 414 -9.90 26.49 2.68
C SER A 414 -10.60 25.15 2.42
N PRO A 415 -11.35 25.03 1.32
CA PRO A 415 -11.89 23.75 0.87
C PRO A 415 -10.80 22.66 0.64
N ASN A 416 -9.57 23.11 0.40
CA ASN A 416 -8.41 22.25 0.16
C ASN A 416 -7.60 21.95 1.43
N THR A 417 -8.08 22.38 2.61
CA THR A 417 -7.40 22.08 3.88
C THR A 417 -7.31 20.58 4.08
N ILE A 418 -6.13 20.10 4.41
CA ILE A 418 -5.83 18.70 4.68
C ILE A 418 -5.48 18.54 6.15
N VAL A 419 -5.95 17.49 6.76
CA VAL A 419 -5.51 17.06 8.09
C VAL A 419 -4.65 15.81 7.97
N ILE A 420 -3.50 15.83 8.60
CA ILE A 420 -2.64 14.67 8.76
C ILE A 420 -2.84 14.11 10.16
N TRP A 421 -3.17 12.83 10.23
CA TRP A 421 -3.13 12.06 11.46
C TRP A 421 -1.80 11.33 11.52
N PRO A 422 -0.80 11.84 12.25
CA PRO A 422 0.46 11.14 12.40
C PRO A 422 0.27 9.99 13.39
N LEU A 423 0.07 8.79 12.88
CA LEU A 423 0.03 7.58 13.71
C LEU A 423 1.43 7.03 13.97
N THR A 424 2.46 7.67 13.40
CA THR A 424 3.86 7.24 13.45
C THR A 424 4.79 8.16 14.22
N THR A 425 4.30 9.31 14.69
CA THR A 425 5.15 10.25 15.42
C THR A 425 4.98 10.07 16.93
N GLY A 426 6.07 9.79 17.58
CA GLY A 426 6.14 9.65 19.02
C GLY A 426 6.17 8.20 19.51
N TYR A 427 6.89 8.00 20.60
CA TYR A 427 6.93 6.73 21.32
C TYR A 427 5.50 6.40 21.84
N PRO A 428 4.97 5.20 21.65
CA PRO A 428 5.68 3.94 21.34
C PRO A 428 5.63 3.51 19.85
N TYR A 429 5.10 4.31 18.95
CA TYR A 429 4.77 3.85 17.60
C TYR A 429 6.00 3.59 16.71
N GLU A 430 7.01 4.47 16.70
CA GLU A 430 8.26 4.23 15.95
C GLU A 430 8.95 2.94 16.43
N GLY A 431 8.89 2.67 17.73
CA GLY A 431 9.34 1.42 18.30
C GLY A 431 8.59 0.19 17.76
N ASN A 432 7.29 0.32 17.52
CA ASN A 432 6.49 -0.78 16.92
C ASN A 432 6.83 -1.02 15.45
N VAL A 433 7.02 0.04 14.65
CA VAL A 433 7.47 -0.09 13.26
C VAL A 433 8.85 -0.75 13.21
N LEU A 434 9.80 -0.26 14.00
CA LEU A 434 11.14 -0.87 14.11
C LEU A 434 11.04 -2.34 14.51
N LYS A 435 10.26 -2.66 15.54
CA LYS A 435 10.10 -4.04 16.02
C LYS A 435 9.49 -4.96 14.97
N ALA A 436 8.43 -4.51 14.29
CA ALA A 436 7.79 -5.27 13.23
C ALA A 436 8.72 -5.42 12.02
N LEU A 437 9.36 -4.32 11.57
CA LEU A 437 10.22 -4.32 10.40
C LEU A 437 11.54 -5.09 10.62
N SER A 438 12.07 -5.11 11.86
CA SER A 438 13.25 -5.92 12.21
C SER A 438 12.96 -7.42 12.27
N HIS A 439 11.68 -7.81 12.31
CA HIS A 439 11.30 -9.23 12.39
C HIS A 439 11.71 -10.00 11.12
N PRO A 440 12.26 -11.23 11.21
CA PRO A 440 12.74 -11.98 10.05
C PRO A 440 11.73 -12.23 8.95
N LEU A 441 10.43 -12.27 9.29
CA LEU A 441 9.34 -12.57 8.37
C LEU A 441 8.72 -11.30 7.73
N SER A 442 9.26 -10.12 7.99
CA SER A 442 8.74 -8.85 7.52
C SER A 442 9.44 -8.33 6.27
N VAL A 443 8.74 -7.49 5.54
CA VAL A 443 9.25 -6.66 4.43
C VAL A 443 8.64 -5.25 4.51
N PRO A 444 9.31 -4.19 4.03
CA PRO A 444 8.68 -2.87 3.90
C PRO A 444 7.69 -2.84 2.74
N SER A 445 6.71 -1.93 2.82
CA SER A 445 5.72 -1.69 1.75
C SER A 445 5.33 -0.21 1.64
N ILE A 446 4.80 0.17 0.48
CA ILE A 446 4.34 1.53 0.18
C ILE A 446 2.87 1.73 0.61
N ASP A 447 1.98 0.81 0.23
CA ASP A 447 0.54 0.84 0.49
C ASP A 447 -0.13 2.17 0.03
N THR A 448 0.29 2.67 -1.11
CA THR A 448 -0.32 3.86 -1.75
C THR A 448 -0.38 3.69 -3.26
N PRO A 449 -1.27 4.45 -3.95
CA PRO A 449 -1.21 4.55 -5.41
C PRO A 449 0.02 5.33 -5.88
N THR A 450 0.47 5.01 -7.09
CA THR A 450 1.39 5.86 -7.85
C THR A 450 0.68 7.15 -8.30
N TYR A 451 1.35 8.29 -8.15
CA TYR A 451 0.90 9.59 -8.64
C TYR A 451 1.99 10.25 -9.49
N GLY A 452 1.57 11.06 -10.45
CA GLY A 452 2.43 12.05 -11.10
C GLY A 452 2.46 13.37 -10.30
N VAL A 453 3.51 14.15 -10.46
CA VAL A 453 3.58 15.51 -9.90
C VAL A 453 2.92 16.49 -10.89
N PRO A 454 2.08 17.45 -10.44
CA PRO A 454 1.74 17.79 -9.06
C PRO A 454 0.65 16.89 -8.47
N VAL A 455 0.85 16.44 -7.24
CA VAL A 455 -0.14 15.69 -6.47
C VAL A 455 -1.07 16.67 -5.80
N GLU A 456 -2.24 16.90 -6.39
CA GLU A 456 -3.16 17.92 -5.88
C GLU A 456 -3.97 17.48 -4.64
N GLU A 457 -4.02 16.17 -4.31
CA GLU A 457 -5.02 15.68 -3.36
C GLU A 457 -4.53 14.70 -2.28
N HIS A 458 -3.29 14.14 -2.32
CA HIS A 458 -2.87 13.12 -1.37
C HIS A 458 -1.41 13.24 -0.93
N PHE A 459 -1.23 13.47 0.37
CA PHE A 459 0.09 13.53 1.00
C PHE A 459 0.28 12.34 1.94
N ASN A 460 0.49 11.14 1.38
CA ASN A 460 0.97 10.02 2.17
C ASN A 460 2.49 9.93 2.01
N SER A 461 3.22 10.01 3.12
CA SER A 461 4.68 10.01 3.11
C SER A 461 5.28 8.70 2.58
N ASN A 462 4.53 7.58 2.60
CA ASN A 462 4.98 6.34 1.97
C ASN A 462 5.13 6.49 0.45
N THR A 463 4.31 7.33 -0.19
CA THR A 463 4.30 7.48 -1.65
C THR A 463 5.69 7.80 -2.22
N TYR A 464 6.51 8.56 -1.51
CA TYR A 464 7.87 8.94 -1.93
C TYR A 464 8.97 8.49 -0.98
N GLY A 465 8.64 7.90 0.18
CA GLY A 465 9.63 7.67 1.22
C GLY A 465 9.60 6.32 1.92
N ALA A 466 8.73 5.38 1.54
CA ALA A 466 8.57 4.13 2.27
C ALA A 466 9.85 3.27 2.30
N PHE A 467 10.45 3.01 1.14
CA PHE A 467 11.63 2.17 1.04
C PHE A 467 12.88 2.82 1.64
N PRO A 468 13.19 4.10 1.32
CA PRO A 468 14.36 4.76 1.93
C PRO A 468 14.21 4.91 3.45
N ARG A 469 13.00 5.19 3.97
CA ARG A 469 12.78 5.18 5.42
C ARG A 469 12.93 3.79 6.02
N GLY A 470 12.38 2.77 5.35
CA GLY A 470 12.52 1.37 5.78
C GLY A 470 13.98 0.95 5.93
N TYR A 471 14.81 1.36 4.97
CA TYR A 471 16.26 1.16 5.02
C TYR A 471 16.87 1.86 6.23
N ARG A 472 16.61 3.16 6.43
CA ARG A 472 17.17 3.92 7.57
C ARG A 472 16.70 3.37 8.92
N VAL A 473 15.40 3.06 9.06
CA VAL A 473 14.85 2.45 10.29
C VAL A 473 15.59 1.17 10.67
N LEU A 474 15.97 0.35 9.70
CA LEU A 474 16.71 -0.88 9.95
C LEU A 474 18.19 -0.60 10.26
N VAL A 475 18.88 0.11 9.38
CA VAL A 475 20.34 0.27 9.46
C VAL A 475 20.73 1.17 10.64
N ASP A 476 20.02 2.24 10.92
CA ASP A 476 20.28 3.14 12.05
C ASP A 476 20.08 2.45 13.41
N HIS A 477 19.37 1.31 13.43
CA HIS A 477 19.16 0.50 14.64
C HIS A 477 19.96 -0.81 14.63
N GLY A 478 21.01 -0.88 13.82
CA GLY A 478 22.01 -1.95 13.87
C GLY A 478 21.67 -3.21 13.07
N VAL A 479 20.69 -3.14 12.16
CA VAL A 479 20.48 -4.19 11.18
C VAL A 479 21.51 -4.03 10.05
N GLU A 480 22.20 -5.11 9.69
CA GLU A 480 23.16 -5.08 8.61
C GLU A 480 22.53 -4.67 7.28
N MET A 481 23.26 -3.91 6.48
CA MET A 481 22.81 -3.39 5.19
C MET A 481 22.28 -4.52 4.28
N GLU A 482 22.98 -5.65 4.25
CA GLU A 482 22.63 -6.80 3.41
C GLU A 482 21.29 -7.41 3.80
N GLU A 483 20.99 -7.45 5.10
CA GLU A 483 19.67 -7.91 5.57
C GLU A 483 18.57 -6.90 5.25
N ALA A 484 18.83 -5.59 5.40
CA ALA A 484 17.91 -4.55 5.00
C ALA A 484 17.58 -4.63 3.49
N ILE A 485 18.61 -4.74 2.64
CA ILE A 485 18.45 -4.89 1.19
C ILE A 485 17.72 -6.19 0.83
N LYS A 486 18.02 -7.30 1.48
CA LYS A 486 17.31 -8.57 1.29
C LYS A 486 15.80 -8.41 1.54
N LYS A 487 15.42 -7.70 2.59
CA LYS A 487 14.01 -7.41 2.92
C LYS A 487 13.29 -6.57 1.86
N MET A 488 14.03 -5.81 1.08
CA MET A 488 13.53 -4.94 0.02
C MET A 488 13.56 -5.59 -1.38
N THR A 489 14.23 -6.75 -1.54
CA THR A 489 14.56 -7.35 -2.84
C THR A 489 14.25 -8.85 -2.91
N GLY A 490 15.21 -9.69 -2.59
CA GLY A 490 15.12 -11.14 -2.73
C GLY A 490 14.06 -11.78 -1.84
N TYR A 491 13.79 -11.21 -0.68
CA TYR A 491 12.79 -11.78 0.22
C TYR A 491 11.35 -11.57 -0.28
N PRO A 492 10.88 -10.35 -0.61
CA PRO A 492 9.56 -10.17 -1.20
C PRO A 492 9.40 -10.93 -2.53
N ALA A 493 10.43 -10.97 -3.38
CA ALA A 493 10.41 -11.79 -4.60
C ALA A 493 10.10 -13.27 -4.30
N ARG A 494 10.72 -13.86 -3.27
CA ARG A 494 10.45 -15.24 -2.84
C ARG A 494 9.04 -15.43 -2.28
N ILE A 495 8.52 -14.47 -1.50
CA ILE A 495 7.17 -14.53 -0.92
C ILE A 495 6.12 -14.71 -2.02
N VAL A 496 6.24 -13.96 -3.10
CA VAL A 496 5.29 -14.01 -4.23
C VAL A 496 5.64 -15.10 -5.25
N GLY A 497 6.83 -15.67 -5.17
CA GLY A 497 7.28 -16.74 -6.07
C GLY A 497 7.86 -16.24 -7.39
N LEU A 498 8.44 -15.05 -7.43
CA LEU A 498 9.29 -14.58 -8.50
C LEU A 498 10.61 -15.37 -8.49
N THR A 499 11.02 -15.85 -9.65
CA THR A 499 12.20 -16.72 -9.78
C THR A 499 13.29 -16.14 -10.67
N ASP A 500 12.99 -15.08 -11.41
CA ASP A 500 13.88 -14.51 -12.42
C ASP A 500 14.40 -13.10 -12.07
N ARG A 501 14.06 -12.55 -10.88
CA ARG A 501 14.47 -11.23 -10.41
C ARG A 501 14.55 -11.15 -8.87
N GLY A 502 14.98 -10.01 -8.33
CA GLY A 502 15.17 -9.81 -6.89
C GLY A 502 16.57 -10.22 -6.40
N PHE A 503 17.46 -10.64 -7.31
CA PHE A 503 18.86 -10.99 -7.00
C PHE A 503 19.81 -10.49 -8.08
N VAL A 504 21.02 -10.07 -7.68
CA VAL A 504 22.12 -9.81 -8.62
C VAL A 504 22.82 -11.14 -8.91
N ARG A 505 22.35 -11.86 -9.93
CA ARG A 505 22.89 -13.16 -10.35
C ARG A 505 22.85 -13.31 -11.87
N GLU A 506 23.81 -14.02 -12.42
CA GLU A 506 23.81 -14.37 -13.85
C GLU A 506 22.52 -15.11 -14.24
N GLY A 507 21.95 -14.74 -15.37
CA GLY A 507 20.68 -15.25 -15.88
C GLY A 507 19.43 -14.59 -15.32
N MET A 508 19.55 -13.76 -14.27
CA MET A 508 18.42 -12.97 -13.74
C MET A 508 18.16 -11.75 -14.60
N LYS A 509 16.92 -11.23 -14.52
CA LYS A 509 16.56 -9.95 -15.13
C LYS A 509 17.33 -8.82 -14.47
N ALA A 510 17.77 -7.89 -15.28
CA ALA A 510 18.54 -6.75 -14.81
C ALA A 510 17.60 -5.63 -14.32
N ASP A 511 16.97 -5.88 -13.18
CA ASP A 511 16.31 -4.89 -12.34
C ASP A 511 17.28 -4.58 -11.21
N LEU A 512 17.90 -3.40 -11.25
CA LEU A 512 19.05 -3.06 -10.43
C LEU A 512 18.95 -1.62 -9.93
N VAL A 513 19.50 -1.37 -8.74
CA VAL A 513 19.60 -0.02 -8.15
C VAL A 513 21.05 0.22 -7.68
N ILE A 514 21.54 1.42 -7.92
CA ILE A 514 22.85 1.88 -7.39
C ILE A 514 22.58 2.98 -6.37
N ILE A 515 23.00 2.74 -5.13
CA ILE A 515 22.80 3.66 -4.01
C ILE A 515 24.12 4.05 -3.34
N ASP A 516 24.13 5.23 -2.78
CA ASP A 516 25.07 5.59 -1.71
C ASP A 516 24.47 5.10 -0.38
N PRO A 517 25.06 4.10 0.29
CA PRO A 517 24.46 3.49 1.49
C PRO A 517 24.44 4.43 2.70
N VAL A 518 25.24 5.49 2.69
CA VAL A 518 25.30 6.51 3.76
C VAL A 518 24.19 7.54 3.55
N GLU A 519 24.02 8.00 2.30
CA GLU A 519 23.05 9.04 1.94
C GLU A 519 21.65 8.49 1.66
N PHE A 520 21.51 7.17 1.38
CA PHE A 520 20.23 6.58 1.03
C PHE A 520 19.24 6.71 2.20
N GLY A 521 18.26 7.58 2.00
CA GLY A 521 17.26 7.91 3.01
C GLY A 521 16.07 8.69 2.42
N PRO A 522 15.00 8.91 3.20
CA PRO A 522 13.85 9.69 2.77
C PRO A 522 14.22 11.17 2.68
N GLY A 523 13.90 11.85 1.57
CA GLY A 523 13.91 13.30 1.48
C GLY A 523 12.66 13.92 2.09
N ASN A 524 11.59 13.16 2.08
CA ASN A 524 10.28 13.58 2.55
C ASN A 524 10.08 13.39 4.07
N ASN A 525 9.04 14.04 4.55
CA ASN A 525 8.55 13.91 5.93
C ASN A 525 7.01 14.02 5.93
N LEU A 526 6.38 14.15 7.10
CA LEU A 526 4.92 14.24 7.21
C LEU A 526 4.35 15.53 6.57
N ILE A 527 5.12 16.59 6.50
CA ILE A 527 4.70 17.89 5.96
C ILE A 527 5.04 17.97 4.47
N ASN A 528 6.28 17.65 4.11
CA ASN A 528 6.78 17.65 2.73
C ASN A 528 6.77 16.22 2.18
N ALA A 529 5.58 15.66 1.96
CA ALA A 529 5.42 14.24 1.65
C ALA A 529 5.90 13.84 0.25
N THR A 530 6.13 14.79 -0.66
CA THR A 530 6.47 14.55 -2.07
C THR A 530 7.96 14.75 -2.40
N GLU A 531 8.78 15.11 -1.42
CA GLU A 531 10.22 15.18 -1.64
C GLU A 531 10.79 13.79 -1.94
N ARG A 532 11.65 13.73 -2.97
CA ARG A 532 12.24 12.47 -3.42
C ARG A 532 13.30 11.97 -2.44
N ALA A 533 13.53 10.67 -2.47
CA ALA A 533 14.60 10.04 -1.72
C ALA A 533 15.99 10.59 -2.11
N HIS A 534 16.92 10.57 -1.17
CA HIS A 534 18.34 10.87 -1.38
C HIS A 534 19.12 9.58 -1.59
N GLY A 535 20.35 9.72 -2.13
CA GLY A 535 21.32 8.63 -2.21
C GLY A 535 21.03 7.57 -3.25
N ILE A 536 20.08 7.76 -4.19
CA ILE A 536 19.87 6.88 -5.35
C ILE A 536 20.50 7.53 -6.58
N SER A 537 21.49 6.85 -7.19
CA SER A 537 22.14 7.31 -8.40
C SER A 537 21.53 6.74 -9.66
N TYR A 538 21.25 5.45 -9.68
CA TYR A 538 20.73 4.77 -10.86
C TYR A 538 19.62 3.79 -10.49
N VAL A 539 18.60 3.75 -11.33
CA VAL A 539 17.57 2.71 -11.32
C VAL A 539 17.48 2.10 -12.71
N ILE A 540 17.60 0.79 -12.79
CA ILE A 540 17.61 0.02 -14.03
C ILE A 540 16.46 -0.97 -13.93
N VAL A 541 15.61 -0.99 -14.96
CA VAL A 541 14.47 -1.92 -15.07
C VAL A 541 14.60 -2.66 -16.40
N ASN A 542 14.53 -3.98 -16.35
CA ASN A 542 14.67 -4.82 -17.55
C ASN A 542 15.89 -4.40 -18.42
N GLY A 543 17.02 -4.07 -17.78
CA GLY A 543 18.26 -3.68 -18.44
C GLY A 543 18.30 -2.27 -19.07
N LYS A 544 17.30 -1.43 -18.78
CA LYS A 544 17.22 -0.04 -19.25
C LYS A 544 17.30 0.92 -18.06
N ILE A 545 18.05 2.01 -18.22
CA ILE A 545 18.22 3.03 -17.19
C ILE A 545 16.99 3.92 -17.16
N VAL A 546 16.17 3.81 -16.12
CA VAL A 546 14.97 4.66 -15.89
C VAL A 546 15.29 5.88 -15.02
N MET A 547 16.36 5.81 -14.22
CA MET A 547 16.94 6.95 -13.50
C MET A 547 18.45 6.96 -13.74
N ASP A 548 19.01 8.09 -14.18
CA ASP A 548 20.42 8.31 -14.50
C ASP A 548 20.97 9.49 -13.67
N ASN A 549 21.92 9.24 -12.78
CA ASN A 549 22.47 10.24 -11.85
C ASN A 549 21.38 11.03 -11.10
N GLY A 550 20.40 10.31 -10.51
CA GLY A 550 19.30 10.89 -9.74
C GLY A 550 18.22 11.58 -10.57
N LYS A 551 18.27 11.52 -11.91
CA LYS A 551 17.30 12.13 -12.81
C LYS A 551 16.51 11.08 -13.58
N LEU A 552 15.20 11.21 -13.61
CA LEU A 552 14.34 10.36 -14.42
C LEU A 552 14.67 10.50 -15.91
N THR A 553 14.66 9.37 -16.60
CA THR A 553 14.83 9.31 -18.06
C THR A 553 13.46 9.18 -18.75
N GLN A 554 13.47 9.10 -20.10
CA GLN A 554 12.25 8.80 -20.88
C GLN A 554 12.05 7.29 -21.13
N GLU A 555 12.95 6.45 -20.62
CA GLU A 555 12.85 5.01 -20.77
C GLU A 555 11.74 4.46 -19.87
N ARG A 556 10.88 3.60 -20.44
CA ARG A 556 9.75 2.96 -19.78
C ARG A 556 9.71 1.49 -20.19
N PRO A 557 10.60 0.68 -19.62
CA PRO A 557 10.78 -0.72 -20.01
C PRO A 557 10.00 -1.71 -19.15
N GLY A 558 9.17 -1.23 -18.24
CA GLY A 558 8.40 -2.07 -17.34
C GLY A 558 7.41 -2.97 -18.05
N GLU A 559 7.04 -4.05 -17.42
CA GLU A 559 6.16 -5.09 -17.96
C GLU A 559 5.08 -5.47 -16.95
N VAL A 560 3.90 -5.87 -17.47
CA VAL A 560 2.93 -6.59 -16.64
C VAL A 560 3.37 -8.06 -16.59
N LEU A 561 3.76 -8.51 -15.42
CA LEU A 561 4.23 -9.87 -15.19
C LEU A 561 3.03 -10.76 -14.89
N LEU A 562 2.67 -11.62 -15.83
CA LEU A 562 1.62 -12.63 -15.67
C LEU A 562 2.26 -13.98 -15.35
N ARG A 563 1.85 -14.60 -14.25
CA ARG A 563 2.45 -15.85 -13.78
C ARG A 563 2.18 -17.00 -14.75
N GLY A 564 3.25 -17.66 -15.18
CA GLY A 564 3.19 -18.76 -16.16
C GLY A 564 3.17 -18.30 -17.62
N GLN A 565 3.18 -16.99 -17.88
CA GLN A 565 3.26 -16.43 -19.23
C GLN A 565 4.63 -15.77 -19.44
N LYS A 566 5.18 -15.91 -20.66
CA LYS A 566 6.48 -15.29 -21.02
C LYS A 566 6.34 -13.81 -21.39
N SER A 567 5.17 -13.40 -21.80
CA SER A 567 4.82 -12.02 -22.17
C SER A 567 3.30 -11.85 -22.15
N VAL A 568 2.85 -10.61 -22.04
CA VAL A 568 1.42 -10.29 -22.21
C VAL A 568 1.01 -10.66 -23.65
N PRO A 569 -0.06 -11.44 -23.84
CA PRO A 569 -0.56 -11.76 -25.18
C PRO A 569 -0.88 -10.46 -25.95
N LYS A 570 -0.54 -10.45 -27.24
CA LYS A 570 -0.95 -9.34 -28.11
C LYS A 570 -2.47 -9.35 -28.29
N ALA A 571 -3.05 -8.15 -28.39
CA ALA A 571 -4.48 -7.99 -28.69
C ALA A 571 -4.83 -8.53 -30.07
#